data_5b8f0fa5684356204b0e528da20569dd
#
_entry.id   5b8f0fa5684356204b0e528da20569dd
#
_cell.length_a   1.000
_cell.length_b   1.000
_cell.length_c   1.000
_cell.angle_alpha   90.00
_cell.angle_beta   90.00
_cell.angle_gamma   90.00
#
_symmetry.space_group_name_H-M   'P 1'
#
loop_
_entity.id
_entity.type
_entity.pdbx_description
1 polymer ?
#
loop_
_entity_poly.entity_id
_entity_poly.type
_entity_poly.pdbx_seq_one_letter_code
_entity_poly.pdbx_strand_id
1 'polypeptide(L)'
;AIAETSRGKRSAHIDLCTDAGRRLLWRLIENAQVFSQGYRPGGMAALGFSPDALAARRPGIVSVSLTAYGTQGPWANCRGFDSLVQTAMGFNHAEGEVTDDGRFSTRPVVS
;
A
#
# COMPACT_ATOMS: atom_id res chain seq x y z
N ALA A 1 9.78 -11.11 11.01
CA ALA A 1 8.67 -10.58 10.18
C ALA A 1 8.84 -10.93 8.69
N ILE A 2 9.98 -10.59 8.04
CA ILE A 2 10.18 -10.85 6.59
C ILE A 2 10.04 -12.34 6.24
N ALA A 3 10.62 -13.25 7.04
CA ALA A 3 10.54 -14.70 6.80
C ALA A 3 9.10 -15.23 6.88
N GLU A 4 8.27 -14.66 7.74
CA GLU A 4 6.88 -15.06 7.93
C GLU A 4 5.97 -14.51 6.83
N THR A 5 6.10 -13.22 6.53
CA THR A 5 5.23 -12.53 5.57
C THR A 5 5.62 -12.74 4.11
N SER A 6 6.86 -13.17 3.83
CA SER A 6 7.38 -13.34 2.47
C SER A 6 7.63 -14.80 2.06
N ARG A 7 7.25 -15.76 2.92
CA ARG A 7 7.43 -17.18 2.63
C ARG A 7 6.66 -17.60 1.36
N GLY A 8 7.37 -18.22 0.44
CA GLY A 8 6.81 -18.67 -0.85
C GLY A 8 6.64 -17.58 -1.90
N LYS A 9 6.95 -16.31 -1.60
CA LYS A 9 6.92 -15.22 -2.56
C LYS A 9 8.17 -15.21 -3.43
N ARG A 10 8.01 -14.82 -4.69
CA ARG A 10 9.12 -14.49 -5.58
C ARG A 10 9.35 -12.99 -5.53
N SER A 11 10.61 -12.56 -5.62
CA SER A 11 10.99 -11.15 -5.67
C SER A 11 11.69 -10.85 -6.99
N ALA A 12 11.39 -9.70 -7.58
CA ALA A 12 12.05 -9.18 -8.76
C ALA A 12 12.22 -7.67 -8.63
N HIS A 13 13.33 -7.16 -9.13
CA HIS A 13 13.54 -5.72 -9.27
C HIS A 13 13.21 -5.31 -10.70
N ILE A 14 12.31 -4.34 -10.85
CA ILE A 14 11.87 -3.82 -12.16
C ILE A 14 11.93 -2.29 -12.09
N ASP A 15 12.74 -1.69 -12.97
CA ASP A 15 12.79 -0.22 -13.09
C ASP A 15 11.64 0.27 -13.99
N LEU A 16 10.60 0.79 -13.36
CA LEU A 16 9.41 1.32 -14.05
C LEU A 16 9.63 2.69 -14.71
N CYS A 17 10.78 3.32 -14.48
CA CYS A 17 11.16 4.55 -15.21
C CYS A 17 11.56 4.24 -16.67
N THR A 18 11.90 3.01 -16.96
CA THR A 18 12.28 2.55 -18.30
C THR A 18 11.12 1.89 -19.04
N ASP A 19 11.12 2.02 -20.39
CA ASP A 19 10.14 1.33 -21.22
C ASP A 19 10.27 -0.21 -21.14
N ALA A 20 11.49 -0.70 -20.99
CA ALA A 20 11.74 -2.14 -20.83
C ALA A 20 11.13 -2.67 -19.53
N GLY A 21 11.28 -1.94 -18.41
CA GLY A 21 10.69 -2.30 -17.14
C GLY A 21 9.15 -2.28 -17.18
N ARG A 22 8.57 -1.25 -17.79
CA ARG A 22 7.11 -1.20 -17.97
C ARG A 22 6.58 -2.35 -18.82
N ARG A 23 7.24 -2.70 -19.91
CA ARG A 23 6.88 -3.87 -20.74
C ARG A 23 6.99 -5.17 -19.95
N LEU A 24 8.03 -5.33 -19.12
CA LEU A 24 8.20 -6.51 -18.30
C LEU A 24 7.06 -6.64 -17.28
N LEU A 25 6.69 -5.54 -16.60
CA LEU A 25 5.57 -5.55 -15.65
C LEU A 25 4.25 -5.91 -16.35
N TRP A 26 3.99 -5.39 -17.55
CA TRP A 26 2.80 -5.76 -18.32
C TRP A 26 2.75 -7.25 -18.63
N ARG A 27 3.86 -7.88 -19.01
CA ARG A 27 3.92 -9.34 -19.23
C ARG A 27 3.60 -10.14 -17.97
N LEU A 28 3.99 -9.66 -16.80
CA LEU A 28 3.62 -10.29 -15.52
C LEU A 28 2.12 -10.12 -15.23
N ILE A 29 1.57 -8.93 -15.48
CA ILE A 29 0.16 -8.61 -15.27
C ILE A 29 -0.75 -9.49 -16.15
N GLU A 30 -0.37 -9.76 -17.39
CA GLU A 30 -1.13 -10.61 -18.32
C GLU A 30 -1.39 -12.02 -17.76
N ASN A 31 -0.54 -12.51 -16.86
CA ASN A 31 -0.67 -13.80 -16.22
C ASN A 31 -1.14 -13.71 -14.75
N ALA A 32 -1.43 -12.50 -14.26
CA ALA A 32 -1.84 -12.30 -12.88
C ALA A 32 -3.37 -12.32 -12.74
N GLN A 33 -3.86 -12.78 -11.61
CA GLN A 33 -5.27 -12.67 -11.21
C GLN A 33 -5.51 -11.43 -10.36
N VAL A 34 -4.50 -11.02 -9.59
CA VAL A 34 -4.56 -9.88 -8.69
C VAL A 34 -3.36 -8.98 -8.93
N PHE A 35 -3.60 -7.70 -9.04
CA PHE A 35 -2.59 -6.64 -9.03
C PHE A 35 -2.76 -5.80 -7.78
N SER A 36 -1.80 -5.85 -6.87
CA SER A 36 -1.82 -5.08 -5.63
C SER A 36 -0.66 -4.10 -5.59
N GLN A 37 -0.95 -2.87 -5.17
CA GLN A 37 0.07 -1.82 -5.07
C GLN A 37 -0.17 -0.92 -3.86
N GLY A 38 0.91 -0.36 -3.30
CA GLY A 38 0.89 0.56 -2.16
C GLY A 38 1.55 1.91 -2.48
N TYR A 39 1.65 2.29 -3.74
CA TYR A 39 2.15 3.60 -4.14
C TYR A 39 1.13 4.70 -3.84
N ARG A 40 1.58 5.94 -3.82
CA ARG A 40 0.69 7.10 -3.65
C ARG A 40 -0.42 7.11 -4.69
N PRO A 41 -1.60 7.66 -4.34
CA PRO A 41 -2.68 7.85 -5.31
C PRO A 41 -2.16 8.48 -6.60
N GLY A 42 -2.53 7.90 -7.74
CA GLY A 42 -2.09 8.34 -9.06
C GLY A 42 -0.68 7.91 -9.50
N GLY A 43 0.19 7.43 -8.61
CA GLY A 43 1.56 7.07 -8.96
C GLY A 43 1.66 5.99 -10.02
N MET A 44 0.95 4.87 -9.84
CA MET A 44 0.92 3.80 -10.84
C MET A 44 0.15 4.20 -12.11
N ALA A 45 -0.90 5.02 -11.98
CA ALA A 45 -1.63 5.54 -13.14
C ALA A 45 -0.76 6.43 -14.02
N ALA A 46 0.09 7.27 -13.43
CA ALA A 46 1.05 8.11 -14.16
C ALA A 46 2.08 7.29 -14.95
N LEU A 47 2.37 6.06 -14.52
CA LEU A 47 3.25 5.12 -15.21
C LEU A 47 2.51 4.24 -16.24
N GLY A 48 1.20 4.47 -16.43
CA GLY A 48 0.37 3.73 -17.39
C GLY A 48 -0.36 2.51 -16.79
N PHE A 49 -0.33 2.32 -15.48
CA PHE A 49 -0.95 1.18 -14.78
C PHE A 49 -2.18 1.62 -13.99
N SER A 50 -3.08 2.38 -14.62
CA SER A 50 -4.37 2.73 -14.02
C SER A 50 -5.28 1.49 -13.93
N PRO A 51 -6.29 1.47 -13.03
CA PRO A 51 -7.26 0.38 -12.96
C PRO A 51 -7.93 0.10 -14.31
N ASP A 52 -8.27 1.14 -15.07
CA ASP A 52 -8.88 1.00 -16.40
C ASP A 52 -7.91 0.36 -17.40
N ALA A 53 -6.64 0.78 -17.40
CA ALA A 53 -5.62 0.18 -18.26
C ALA A 53 -5.36 -1.29 -17.90
N LEU A 54 -5.36 -1.61 -16.60
CA LEU A 54 -5.23 -2.99 -16.12
C LEU A 54 -6.41 -3.85 -16.58
N ALA A 55 -7.64 -3.37 -16.42
CA ALA A 55 -8.85 -4.07 -16.83
C ALA A 55 -8.93 -4.26 -18.35
N ALA A 56 -8.51 -3.25 -19.13
CA ALA A 56 -8.47 -3.34 -20.58
C ALA A 56 -7.45 -4.38 -21.07
N ARG A 57 -6.26 -4.44 -20.46
CA ARG A 57 -5.18 -5.36 -20.84
C ARG A 57 -5.42 -6.78 -20.34
N ARG A 58 -5.94 -6.92 -19.14
CA ARG A 58 -6.24 -8.21 -18.49
C ARG A 58 -7.69 -8.19 -17.95
N PRO A 59 -8.71 -8.51 -18.77
CA PRO A 59 -10.09 -8.57 -18.31
C PRO A 59 -10.24 -9.54 -17.14
N GLY A 60 -10.95 -9.10 -16.11
CA GLY A 60 -11.17 -9.90 -14.89
C GLY A 60 -10.05 -9.82 -13.84
N ILE A 61 -9.02 -8.98 -14.03
CA ILE A 61 -8.01 -8.75 -13.00
C ILE A 61 -8.62 -8.02 -11.79
N VAL A 62 -8.26 -8.45 -10.59
CA VAL A 62 -8.59 -7.76 -9.35
C VAL A 62 -7.50 -6.72 -9.07
N SER A 63 -7.86 -5.44 -9.08
CA SER A 63 -6.92 -4.36 -8.76
C SER A 63 -7.12 -3.88 -7.33
N VAL A 64 -6.06 -3.93 -6.53
CA VAL A 64 -6.06 -3.51 -5.11
C VAL A 64 -5.08 -2.36 -4.94
N SER A 65 -5.58 -1.23 -4.41
CA SER A 65 -4.75 -0.08 -4.04
C SER A 65 -4.80 0.13 -2.53
N LEU A 66 -3.64 0.04 -1.88
CA LEU A 66 -3.48 0.30 -0.46
C LEU A 66 -2.95 1.72 -0.29
N THR A 67 -3.67 2.54 0.45
CA THR A 67 -3.29 3.92 0.74
C THR A 67 -3.50 4.23 2.22
N ALA A 68 -2.77 5.20 2.74
CA ALA A 68 -2.85 5.55 4.16
C ALA A 68 -4.23 6.05 4.59
N TYR A 69 -4.89 6.86 3.74
CA TYR A 69 -6.14 7.54 4.07
C TYR A 69 -7.24 7.36 3.03
N GLY A 70 -7.11 6.36 2.17
CA GLY A 70 -8.05 6.15 1.06
C GLY A 70 -7.71 7.02 -0.16
N THR A 71 -8.54 6.92 -1.19
CA THR A 71 -8.37 7.65 -2.46
C THR A 71 -9.27 8.88 -2.57
N GLN A 72 -10.15 9.09 -1.60
CA GLN A 72 -11.11 10.20 -1.55
C GLN A 72 -11.02 10.92 -0.20
N GLY A 73 -11.47 12.18 -0.18
CA GLY A 73 -11.48 13.00 1.02
C GLY A 73 -10.24 13.89 1.19
N PRO A 74 -10.24 14.76 2.23
CA PRO A 74 -9.25 15.81 2.39
C PRO A 74 -7.82 15.27 2.63
N TRP A 75 -7.68 14.05 3.10
CA TRP A 75 -6.38 13.45 3.42
C TRP A 75 -5.86 12.49 2.35
N ALA A 76 -6.59 12.28 1.24
CA ALA A 76 -6.23 11.32 0.20
C ALA A 76 -4.78 11.49 -0.32
N ASN A 77 -4.30 12.74 -0.41
CA ASN A 77 -2.94 13.06 -0.87
C ASN A 77 -1.93 13.27 0.26
N CYS A 78 -2.34 13.13 1.54
CA CYS A 78 -1.43 13.24 2.66
C CYS A 78 -0.49 12.05 2.74
N ARG A 79 0.72 12.30 3.24
CA ARG A 79 1.64 11.22 3.58
C ARG A 79 1.16 10.55 4.86
N GLY A 80 1.06 9.23 4.85
CA GLY A 80 0.77 8.44 6.03
C GLY A 80 1.85 7.42 6.26
N PHE A 81 2.59 7.59 7.35
CA PHE A 81 3.41 6.54 7.92
C PHE A 81 2.59 5.79 8.97
N ASP A 82 2.96 4.57 9.26
CA ASP A 82 2.19 3.68 10.14
C ASP A 82 1.79 4.35 11.47
N SER A 83 2.74 4.95 12.18
CA SER A 83 2.49 5.65 13.45
C SER A 83 1.51 6.84 13.32
N LEU A 84 1.55 7.55 12.19
CA LEU A 84 0.60 8.65 11.93
C LEU A 84 -0.80 8.14 11.68
N VAL A 85 -0.94 7.06 10.92
CA VAL A 85 -2.23 6.43 10.63
C VAL A 85 -2.83 5.84 11.91
N GLN A 86 -2.05 5.13 12.71
CA GLN A 86 -2.47 4.60 14.00
C GLN A 86 -2.98 5.71 14.92
N THR A 87 -2.28 6.83 14.99
CA THR A 87 -2.68 7.99 15.79
C THR A 87 -3.98 8.62 15.26
N ALA A 88 -4.06 8.85 13.96
CA ALA A 88 -5.23 9.47 13.31
C ALA A 88 -6.51 8.62 13.47
N MET A 89 -6.36 7.29 13.47
CA MET A 89 -7.48 6.35 13.65
C MET A 89 -7.81 6.06 15.12
N GLY A 90 -7.09 6.66 16.07
CA GLY A 90 -7.31 6.45 17.50
C GLY A 90 -6.78 5.12 18.05
N PHE A 91 -6.06 4.33 17.24
CA PHE A 91 -5.56 3.02 17.63
C PHE A 91 -4.58 3.13 18.80
N ASN A 92 -3.67 4.10 18.75
CA ASN A 92 -2.72 4.35 19.84
C ASN A 92 -3.43 4.73 21.15
N HIS A 93 -4.59 5.39 21.07
CA HIS A 93 -5.38 5.71 22.26
C HIS A 93 -6.05 4.45 22.82
N ALA A 94 -6.61 3.60 21.96
CA ALA A 94 -7.26 2.35 22.37
C ALA A 94 -6.27 1.39 23.04
N GLU A 95 -5.00 1.39 22.64
CA GLU A 95 -3.91 0.59 23.20
C GLU A 95 -3.10 1.34 24.28
N GLY A 96 -3.58 2.52 24.69
CA GLY A 96 -2.95 3.33 25.73
C GLY A 96 -3.22 2.80 27.14
N GLU A 97 -2.29 3.07 28.02
CA GLU A 97 -2.36 2.66 29.43
C GLU A 97 -2.24 3.87 30.36
N VAL A 98 -2.89 3.79 31.52
CA VAL A 98 -2.69 4.74 32.60
C VAL A 98 -1.45 4.27 33.37
N THR A 99 -0.44 5.12 33.46
CA THR A 99 0.79 4.84 34.21
C THR A 99 0.55 4.99 35.72
N ASP A 100 1.46 4.45 36.55
CA ASP A 100 1.36 4.47 38.03
C ASP A 100 1.25 5.89 38.60
N ASP A 101 1.76 6.90 37.89
CA ASP A 101 1.66 8.33 38.25
C ASP A 101 0.34 8.99 37.76
N GLY A 102 -0.59 8.20 37.23
CA GLY A 102 -1.92 8.64 36.78
C GLY A 102 -1.92 9.34 35.42
N ARG A 103 -0.81 9.31 34.68
CA ARG A 103 -0.75 9.87 33.32
C ARG A 103 -1.20 8.84 32.30
N PHE A 104 -1.91 9.29 31.28
CA PHE A 104 -2.25 8.46 30.15
C PHE A 104 -1.06 8.43 29.16
N SER A 105 -0.52 7.25 28.93
CA SER A 105 0.58 7.02 28.00
C SER A 105 0.10 6.23 26.80
N THR A 106 0.44 6.71 25.61
CA THR A 106 0.20 6.01 24.35
C THR A 106 1.52 5.72 23.67
N ARG A 107 1.60 4.59 23.02
CA ARG A 107 2.74 4.26 22.15
C ARG A 107 2.24 3.58 20.89
N PRO A 108 2.91 3.81 19.74
CA PRO A 108 2.57 3.08 18.52
C PRO A 108 2.71 1.57 18.76
N VAL A 109 1.73 0.82 18.30
CA VAL A 109 1.86 -0.63 18.25
C VAL A 109 2.89 -0.97 17.19
N VAL A 110 3.91 -1.72 17.57
CA VAL A 110 4.99 -2.10 16.65
C VAL A 110 4.45 -3.14 15.68
N SER A 111 4.48 -2.81 14.40
CA SER A 111 4.15 -3.72 13.31
C SER A 111 5.35 -4.54 12.84
#